data_db6bc53111e41904768bbb46cd9dba08
#
_entry.id   db6bc53111e41904768bbb46cd9dba08
#
_cell.length_a   1.000
_cell.length_b   1.000
_cell.length_c   1.000
_cell.angle_alpha   90.00
_cell.angle_beta   90.00
_cell.angle_gamma   90.00
#
_symmetry.space_group_name_H-M   'P 1'
#
loop_
_entity.id
_entity.type
_entity.pdbx_description
1 polymer ?
#
loop_
_entity_poly.entity_id
_entity_poly.type
_entity_poly.pdbx_seq_one_letter_code
_entity_poly.pdbx_strand_id
1 'polypeptide(L)'
;SDAQYKEAGAVILATAADVYAIADMIVKVKEPLAAEFPLIKKNQILFTYFHFAASRELTSAMLSSDAVCIAYETVELADRSLPLLTPMSEVAGRMAIQVGAFYLGKPQGGKGKLLGGVPGVKPANVLVLGGGVVGTQAAKMAAGLGANVTIMDTNLARLRYLDEVMPANVSTQFSTSYAIQEALPSVDLVIGAVLLHGAKAPHLIKRDDLKKMAPGTVLVDVAVDQGGCIETCKPTTHENPIYEIDGIVHYCVANMPGAVPQTSTMALMQA
;
A
#
# COMPACT_ATOMS: atom_id res chain seq x y z
N SER A 1 6.72 25.66 -5.27
CA SER A 1 5.77 26.78 -5.42
C SER A 1 5.66 27.20 -6.87
N ASP A 2 4.58 27.88 -7.25
CA ASP A 2 4.38 28.42 -8.61
C ASP A 2 5.53 29.31 -9.07
N ALA A 3 6.13 30.04 -8.12
CA ALA A 3 7.29 30.89 -8.41
C ALA A 3 8.49 30.08 -8.91
N GLN A 4 8.78 28.96 -8.27
CA GLN A 4 9.87 28.05 -8.67
C GLN A 4 9.61 27.40 -10.03
N TYR A 5 8.35 27.03 -10.33
CA TYR A 5 8.00 26.52 -11.66
C TYR A 5 8.18 27.59 -12.74
N LYS A 6 7.75 28.84 -12.47
CA LYS A 6 7.96 29.96 -13.42
C LYS A 6 9.43 30.26 -13.64
N GLU A 7 10.24 30.23 -12.58
CA GLU A 7 11.69 30.42 -12.67
C GLU A 7 12.35 29.32 -13.54
N ALA A 8 11.84 28.08 -13.45
CA ALA A 8 12.27 26.98 -14.29
C ALA A 8 11.71 27.02 -15.74
N GLY A 9 10.96 28.05 -16.11
CA GLY A 9 10.42 28.24 -17.45
C GLY A 9 9.00 27.71 -17.68
N ALA A 10 8.31 27.23 -16.64
CA ALA A 10 6.95 26.75 -16.76
C ALA A 10 5.93 27.89 -16.84
N VAL A 11 4.84 27.67 -17.55
CA VAL A 11 3.67 28.54 -17.60
C VAL A 11 2.63 28.05 -16.59
N ILE A 12 2.21 28.92 -15.68
CA ILE A 12 1.14 28.61 -14.74
C ILE A 12 -0.18 29.08 -15.30
N LEU A 13 -1.12 28.16 -15.49
CA LEU A 13 -2.47 28.42 -15.96
C LEU A 13 -3.46 28.47 -14.77
N ALA A 14 -4.59 29.14 -14.97
CA ALA A 14 -5.52 29.41 -13.89
C ALA A 14 -6.34 28.18 -13.48
N THR A 15 -6.68 27.32 -14.42
CA THR A 15 -7.58 26.18 -14.19
C THR A 15 -7.04 24.88 -14.81
N ALA A 16 -7.52 23.74 -14.31
CA ALA A 16 -7.27 22.45 -14.95
C ALA A 16 -7.78 22.43 -16.39
N ALA A 17 -8.94 23.02 -16.68
CA ALA A 17 -9.51 23.09 -18.02
C ALA A 17 -8.55 23.77 -19.01
N ASP A 18 -7.89 24.85 -18.59
CA ASP A 18 -6.90 25.54 -19.44
C ASP A 18 -5.70 24.62 -19.75
N VAL A 19 -5.24 23.85 -18.76
CA VAL A 19 -4.14 22.88 -18.95
C VAL A 19 -4.56 21.79 -19.94
N TYR A 20 -5.72 21.14 -19.71
CA TYR A 20 -6.21 20.09 -20.60
C TYR A 20 -6.45 20.60 -22.03
N ALA A 21 -6.87 21.89 -22.20
CA ALA A 21 -7.13 22.47 -23.51
C ALA A 21 -5.88 22.61 -24.37
N ILE A 22 -4.71 22.90 -23.81
CA ILE A 22 -3.49 23.17 -24.59
C ILE A 22 -2.48 22.03 -24.58
N ALA A 23 -2.50 21.16 -23.55
CA ALA A 23 -1.51 20.10 -23.41
C ALA A 23 -1.77 18.94 -24.38
N ASP A 24 -0.70 18.37 -24.93
CA ASP A 24 -0.72 17.09 -25.66
C ASP A 24 -0.58 15.91 -24.69
N MET A 25 0.13 16.13 -23.57
CA MET A 25 0.35 15.16 -22.53
C MET A 25 0.04 15.74 -21.15
N ILE A 26 -0.78 15.04 -20.39
CA ILE A 26 -1.08 15.33 -18.99
C ILE A 26 -0.27 14.40 -18.09
N VAL A 27 0.54 14.98 -17.22
CA VAL A 27 1.32 14.26 -16.19
C VAL A 27 0.77 14.64 -14.84
N LYS A 28 0.34 13.67 -14.06
CA LYS A 28 -0.18 13.87 -12.69
C LYS A 28 0.12 12.64 -11.83
N VAL A 29 -0.01 12.76 -10.52
CA VAL A 29 0.28 11.65 -9.61
C VAL A 29 -0.88 10.66 -9.54
N LYS A 30 -2.10 11.15 -9.31
CA LYS A 30 -3.31 10.33 -9.15
C LYS A 30 -4.18 10.38 -10.40
N GLU A 31 -5.02 9.36 -10.53
CA GLU A 31 -6.02 9.23 -11.60
C GLU A 31 -6.84 10.50 -11.82
N PRO A 32 -7.35 10.72 -13.04
CA PRO A 32 -8.28 11.81 -13.31
C PRO A 32 -9.52 11.71 -12.41
N LEU A 33 -9.95 12.87 -11.89
CA LEU A 33 -11.19 13.00 -11.13
C LEU A 33 -12.40 13.03 -12.09
N ALA A 34 -13.59 12.71 -11.60
CA ALA A 34 -14.81 12.74 -12.41
C ALA A 34 -15.05 14.11 -13.09
N ALA A 35 -14.69 15.21 -12.42
CA ALA A 35 -14.76 16.56 -12.99
C ALA A 35 -13.76 16.80 -14.13
N GLU A 36 -12.71 16.01 -14.24
CA GLU A 36 -11.69 16.12 -15.30
C GLU A 36 -12.04 15.27 -16.54
N PHE A 37 -12.91 14.25 -16.41
CA PHE A 37 -13.26 13.37 -17.52
C PHE A 37 -13.72 14.12 -18.79
N PRO A 38 -14.61 15.15 -18.71
CA PRO A 38 -15.05 15.90 -19.87
C PRO A 38 -13.96 16.77 -20.52
N LEU A 39 -12.84 17.00 -19.81
CA LEU A 39 -11.73 17.82 -20.29
C LEU A 39 -10.74 17.04 -21.16
N ILE A 40 -10.77 15.71 -21.05
CA ILE A 40 -9.82 14.82 -21.74
C ILE A 40 -10.16 14.77 -23.22
N LYS A 41 -9.14 14.99 -24.06
CA LYS A 41 -9.31 14.99 -25.52
C LYS A 41 -8.92 13.64 -26.12
N LYS A 42 -9.53 13.32 -27.25
CA LYS A 42 -9.10 12.18 -28.08
C LYS A 42 -7.61 12.27 -28.42
N ASN A 43 -6.90 11.15 -28.31
CA ASN A 43 -5.46 11.00 -28.52
C ASN A 43 -4.56 11.80 -27.54
N GLN A 44 -5.12 12.47 -26.54
CA GLN A 44 -4.33 13.10 -25.49
C GLN A 44 -3.65 12.02 -24.64
N ILE A 45 -2.38 12.21 -24.32
CA ILE A 45 -1.63 11.27 -23.48
C ILE A 45 -1.88 11.61 -22.00
N LEU A 46 -2.26 10.61 -21.23
CA LEU A 46 -2.40 10.71 -19.77
C LEU A 46 -1.36 9.78 -19.11
N PHE A 47 -0.45 10.33 -18.34
CA PHE A 47 0.61 9.60 -17.65
C PHE A 47 0.49 9.81 -16.14
N THR A 48 -0.01 8.79 -15.44
CA THR A 48 -0.40 8.86 -14.01
C THR A 48 -0.59 7.45 -13.44
N TYR A 49 -0.76 7.33 -12.11
CA TYR A 49 -1.37 6.13 -11.52
C TYR A 49 -2.86 6.11 -11.86
N PHE A 50 -3.36 5.02 -12.42
CA PHE A 50 -4.78 4.88 -12.78
C PHE A 50 -5.56 3.99 -11.81
N HIS A 51 -4.99 2.90 -11.34
CA HIS A 51 -5.67 1.92 -10.50
C HIS A 51 -6.99 1.42 -11.12
N PHE A 52 -7.00 1.14 -12.43
CA PHE A 52 -8.22 0.79 -13.20
C PHE A 52 -9.05 -0.32 -12.58
N ALA A 53 -8.41 -1.31 -11.95
CA ALA A 53 -9.12 -2.42 -11.29
C ALA A 53 -10.03 -1.96 -10.13
N ALA A 54 -9.78 -0.79 -9.54
CA ALA A 54 -10.54 -0.25 -8.43
C ALA A 54 -11.77 0.56 -8.85
N SER A 55 -11.80 1.09 -10.10
CA SER A 55 -12.87 1.99 -10.55
C SER A 55 -13.36 1.67 -11.96
N ARG A 56 -14.57 1.08 -12.03
CA ARG A 56 -15.26 0.86 -13.31
C ARG A 56 -15.63 2.17 -14.00
N GLU A 57 -15.99 3.20 -13.23
CA GLU A 57 -16.35 4.51 -13.73
C GLU A 57 -15.16 5.16 -14.46
N LEU A 58 -14.00 5.22 -13.81
CA LEU A 58 -12.76 5.72 -14.42
C LEU A 58 -12.41 4.93 -15.68
N THR A 59 -12.45 3.60 -15.62
CA THR A 59 -12.13 2.75 -16.77
C THR A 59 -13.04 3.05 -17.94
N SER A 60 -14.36 3.17 -17.70
CA SER A 60 -15.34 3.49 -18.75
C SER A 60 -15.13 4.89 -19.33
N ALA A 61 -14.80 5.88 -18.48
CA ALA A 61 -14.53 7.25 -18.93
C ALA A 61 -13.27 7.30 -19.81
N MET A 62 -12.19 6.62 -19.44
CA MET A 62 -10.96 6.58 -20.25
C MET A 62 -11.18 5.86 -21.58
N LEU A 63 -11.91 4.77 -21.61
CA LEU A 63 -12.29 4.09 -22.86
C LEU A 63 -13.12 5.00 -23.77
N SER A 64 -14.04 5.79 -23.21
CA SER A 64 -14.92 6.68 -23.98
C SER A 64 -14.21 7.94 -24.49
N SER A 65 -13.11 8.33 -23.85
CA SER A 65 -12.32 9.52 -24.25
C SER A 65 -11.43 9.30 -25.47
N ASP A 66 -11.15 8.06 -25.85
CA ASP A 66 -10.14 7.70 -26.86
C ASP A 66 -8.74 8.28 -26.53
N ALA A 67 -8.42 8.56 -25.28
CA ALA A 67 -7.11 9.02 -24.84
C ALA A 67 -6.10 7.88 -24.77
N VAL A 68 -4.82 8.20 -24.80
CA VAL A 68 -3.71 7.26 -24.60
C VAL A 68 -3.35 7.25 -23.12
N CYS A 69 -3.74 6.22 -22.40
CA CYS A 69 -3.49 6.07 -20.97
C CYS A 69 -2.20 5.26 -20.72
N ILE A 70 -1.21 5.86 -20.06
CA ILE A 70 0.02 5.19 -19.62
C ILE A 70 0.01 5.18 -18.11
N ALA A 71 -0.21 3.99 -17.52
CA ALA A 71 -0.29 3.83 -16.07
C ALA A 71 1.11 3.67 -15.47
N TYR A 72 1.46 4.51 -14.48
CA TYR A 72 2.74 4.40 -13.75
C TYR A 72 2.95 3.01 -13.18
N GLU A 73 1.91 2.41 -12.62
CA GLU A 73 1.96 1.10 -11.98
C GLU A 73 2.19 -0.08 -12.93
N THR A 74 2.13 0.14 -14.25
CA THR A 74 2.33 -0.90 -15.26
C THR A 74 3.50 -0.62 -16.19
N VAL A 75 4.25 0.45 -15.99
CA VAL A 75 5.52 0.68 -16.69
C VAL A 75 6.52 -0.38 -16.22
N GLU A 76 6.88 -1.26 -17.14
CA GLU A 76 7.72 -2.44 -16.85
C GLU A 76 9.01 -2.37 -17.69
N LEU A 77 10.15 -2.63 -17.05
CA LEU A 77 11.44 -2.78 -17.72
C LEU A 77 11.63 -4.20 -18.26
N ALA A 78 12.68 -4.41 -19.03
CA ALA A 78 12.98 -5.71 -19.65
C ALA A 78 13.21 -6.83 -18.61
N ASP A 79 13.64 -6.51 -17.41
CA ASP A 79 13.82 -7.42 -16.26
C ASP A 79 12.54 -7.62 -15.44
N ARG A 80 11.40 -7.10 -15.92
CA ARG A 80 10.09 -7.10 -15.28
C ARG A 80 9.99 -6.29 -13.99
N SER A 81 10.95 -5.44 -13.72
CA SER A 81 10.84 -4.47 -12.64
C SER A 81 9.85 -3.35 -13.00
N LEU A 82 9.19 -2.81 -11.97
CA LEU A 82 8.21 -1.73 -12.09
C LEU A 82 8.78 -0.46 -11.45
N PRO A 83 9.61 0.30 -12.18
CA PRO A 83 10.40 1.38 -11.60
C PRO A 83 9.54 2.46 -10.93
N LEU A 84 8.38 2.78 -11.52
CA LEU A 84 7.51 3.82 -10.98
C LEU A 84 6.58 3.33 -9.86
N LEU A 85 6.35 2.02 -9.72
CA LEU A 85 5.57 1.43 -8.62
C LEU A 85 6.43 1.12 -7.40
N THR A 86 7.65 0.65 -7.61
CA THR A 86 8.57 0.20 -6.55
C THR A 86 8.78 1.25 -5.45
N PRO A 87 9.08 2.53 -5.72
CA PRO A 87 9.31 3.52 -4.68
C PRO A 87 8.09 3.73 -3.78
N MET A 88 6.90 3.75 -4.35
CA MET A 88 5.66 3.93 -3.57
C MET A 88 5.37 2.69 -2.72
N SER A 89 5.67 1.49 -3.24
CA SER A 89 5.58 0.24 -2.49
C SER A 89 6.57 0.20 -1.32
N GLU A 90 7.77 0.74 -1.49
CA GLU A 90 8.77 0.85 -0.41
C GLU A 90 8.32 1.82 0.68
N VAL A 91 7.81 2.99 0.31
CA VAL A 91 7.27 3.97 1.26
C VAL A 91 6.10 3.36 2.02
N ALA A 92 5.13 2.77 1.31
CA ALA A 92 3.94 2.18 1.93
C ALA A 92 4.28 1.05 2.91
N GLY A 93 5.21 0.14 2.55
CA GLY A 93 5.65 -0.94 3.43
C GLY A 93 6.29 -0.44 4.72
N ARG A 94 7.12 0.60 4.64
CA ARG A 94 7.74 1.22 5.81
C ARG A 94 6.71 1.94 6.68
N MET A 95 5.80 2.68 6.08
CA MET A 95 4.73 3.37 6.79
C MET A 95 3.77 2.40 7.49
N ALA A 96 3.50 1.23 6.89
CA ALA A 96 2.60 0.23 7.46
C ALA A 96 3.01 -0.17 8.89
N ILE A 97 4.32 -0.24 9.16
CA ILE A 97 4.83 -0.55 10.50
C ILE A 97 4.75 0.65 11.44
N GLN A 98 4.99 1.87 10.97
CA GLN A 98 4.88 3.07 11.80
C GLN A 98 3.43 3.24 12.29
N VAL A 99 2.45 3.15 11.38
CA VAL A 99 1.03 3.27 11.73
C VAL A 99 0.57 2.06 12.55
N GLY A 100 0.98 0.84 12.19
CA GLY A 100 0.66 -0.37 12.94
C GLY A 100 1.14 -0.32 14.39
N ALA A 101 2.38 0.13 14.61
CA ALA A 101 2.95 0.33 15.93
C ALA A 101 2.20 1.40 16.75
N PHE A 102 1.81 2.50 16.10
CA PHE A 102 1.01 3.56 16.72
C PHE A 102 -0.36 3.04 17.18
N TYR A 103 -1.07 2.33 16.30
CA TYR A 103 -2.42 1.81 16.60
C TYR A 103 -2.41 0.58 17.53
N LEU A 104 -1.26 -0.07 17.77
CA LEU A 104 -1.13 -1.04 18.87
C LEU A 104 -1.21 -0.41 20.26
N GLY A 105 -1.03 0.91 20.37
CA GLY A 105 -1.18 1.67 21.61
C GLY A 105 -2.61 1.63 22.14
N LYS A 106 -2.77 1.52 23.47
CA LYS A 106 -4.10 1.43 24.11
C LYS A 106 -5.00 2.62 23.84
N PRO A 107 -4.52 3.88 23.81
CA PRO A 107 -5.36 5.04 23.49
C PRO A 107 -5.95 5.01 22.08
N GLN A 108 -5.37 4.25 21.16
CA GLN A 108 -5.81 4.10 19.76
C GLN A 108 -6.69 2.86 19.53
N GLY A 109 -7.11 2.16 20.58
CA GLY A 109 -7.94 0.95 20.49
C GLY A 109 -7.13 -0.35 20.44
N GLY A 110 -5.80 -0.28 20.34
CA GLY A 110 -4.93 -1.45 20.29
C GLY A 110 -4.79 -2.21 21.62
N LYS A 111 -3.99 -3.28 21.58
CA LYS A 111 -3.72 -4.15 22.75
C LYS A 111 -2.93 -3.45 23.87
N GLY A 112 -2.34 -2.27 23.61
CA GLY A 112 -1.39 -1.61 24.54
C GLY A 112 -0.03 -2.30 24.55
N LYS A 113 0.44 -2.77 23.38
CA LYS A 113 1.68 -3.54 23.26
C LYS A 113 2.74 -2.74 22.50
N LEU A 114 3.95 -2.69 23.05
CA LEU A 114 5.09 -2.09 22.38
C LEU A 114 5.69 -3.09 21.39
N LEU A 115 5.97 -2.63 20.16
CA LEU A 115 6.38 -3.52 19.07
C LEU A 115 7.65 -4.31 19.41
N GLY A 116 8.68 -3.65 19.94
CA GLY A 116 9.95 -4.29 20.32
C GLY A 116 9.99 -4.90 21.73
N GLY A 117 8.91 -4.79 22.52
CA GLY A 117 8.95 -5.16 23.93
C GLY A 117 9.94 -4.32 24.75
N VAL A 118 10.34 -4.80 25.90
CA VAL A 118 11.42 -4.26 26.75
C VAL A 118 12.10 -5.42 27.49
N PRO A 119 13.28 -5.23 28.10
CA PRO A 119 13.90 -6.28 28.90
C PRO A 119 12.93 -6.92 29.90
N GLY A 120 12.79 -8.25 29.81
CA GLY A 120 11.83 -9.02 30.60
C GLY A 120 10.40 -9.11 30.03
N VAL A 121 10.08 -8.35 28.96
CA VAL A 121 8.75 -8.40 28.29
C VAL A 121 8.95 -8.71 26.80
N LYS A 122 8.28 -9.76 26.32
CA LYS A 122 8.38 -10.22 24.93
C LYS A 122 7.91 -9.15 23.94
N PRO A 123 8.58 -9.03 22.76
CA PRO A 123 8.12 -8.18 21.68
C PRO A 123 6.78 -8.63 21.09
N ALA A 124 6.20 -7.79 20.25
CA ALA A 124 5.00 -8.09 19.48
C ALA A 124 5.30 -9.09 18.36
N ASN A 125 4.28 -9.88 18.00
CA ASN A 125 4.30 -10.75 16.84
C ASN A 125 3.68 -10.05 15.64
N VAL A 126 4.43 -9.88 14.58
CA VAL A 126 4.02 -9.24 13.32
C VAL A 126 3.93 -10.30 12.23
N LEU A 127 2.75 -10.42 11.61
CA LEU A 127 2.54 -11.27 10.45
C LEU A 127 2.49 -10.41 9.19
N VAL A 128 3.35 -10.71 8.22
CA VAL A 128 3.37 -10.05 6.91
C VAL A 128 2.90 -11.03 5.85
N LEU A 129 1.78 -10.72 5.20
CA LEU A 129 1.20 -11.51 4.12
C LEU A 129 1.67 -10.95 2.76
N GLY A 130 2.55 -11.68 2.09
CA GLY A 130 3.19 -11.30 0.83
C GLY A 130 4.65 -10.84 1.02
N GLY A 131 5.58 -11.49 0.32
CA GLY A 131 7.02 -11.22 0.34
C GLY A 131 7.50 -10.27 -0.77
N GLY A 132 6.60 -9.55 -1.43
CA GLY A 132 6.91 -8.53 -2.45
C GLY A 132 7.65 -7.31 -1.87
N VAL A 133 7.69 -6.20 -2.63
CA VAL A 133 8.38 -4.97 -2.19
C VAL A 133 7.80 -4.45 -0.88
N VAL A 134 6.47 -4.28 -0.81
CA VAL A 134 5.76 -3.79 0.39
C VAL A 134 6.09 -4.66 1.60
N GLY A 135 5.88 -5.99 1.50
CA GLY A 135 6.08 -6.90 2.64
C GLY A 135 7.52 -6.98 3.09
N THR A 136 8.47 -6.95 2.15
CA THR A 136 9.91 -6.88 2.45
C THR A 136 10.27 -5.65 3.28
N GLN A 137 9.77 -4.48 2.89
CA GLN A 137 10.03 -3.24 3.62
C GLN A 137 9.33 -3.23 4.98
N ALA A 138 8.10 -3.74 5.05
CA ALA A 138 7.39 -3.89 6.32
C ALA A 138 8.14 -4.83 7.27
N ALA A 139 8.57 -6.00 6.81
CA ALA A 139 9.32 -6.95 7.61
C ALA A 139 10.65 -6.36 8.13
N LYS A 140 11.41 -5.64 7.27
CA LYS A 140 12.63 -4.94 7.67
C LYS A 140 12.39 -3.90 8.76
N MET A 141 11.33 -3.09 8.61
CA MET A 141 11.00 -2.07 9.61
C MET A 141 10.54 -2.68 10.94
N ALA A 142 9.68 -3.69 10.90
CA ALA A 142 9.21 -4.38 12.11
C ALA A 142 10.37 -5.04 12.87
N ALA A 143 11.25 -5.73 12.13
CA ALA A 143 12.44 -6.35 12.69
C ALA A 143 13.41 -5.32 13.29
N GLY A 144 13.61 -4.18 12.60
CA GLY A 144 14.44 -3.08 13.10
C GLY A 144 13.90 -2.44 14.38
N LEU A 145 12.58 -2.49 14.60
CA LEU A 145 11.94 -2.08 15.84
C LEU A 145 11.91 -3.20 16.91
N GLY A 146 12.53 -4.34 16.63
CA GLY A 146 12.69 -5.45 17.58
C GLY A 146 11.51 -6.42 17.66
N ALA A 147 10.54 -6.37 16.76
CA ALA A 147 9.42 -7.31 16.73
C ALA A 147 9.85 -8.72 16.33
N ASN A 148 9.07 -9.74 16.72
CA ASN A 148 9.12 -11.06 16.08
C ASN A 148 8.31 -11.00 14.80
N VAL A 149 8.92 -11.30 13.65
CA VAL A 149 8.27 -11.16 12.35
C VAL A 149 8.16 -12.51 11.67
N THR A 150 6.96 -12.83 11.16
CA THR A 150 6.76 -13.93 10.23
C THR A 150 6.31 -13.35 8.90
N ILE A 151 7.06 -13.60 7.82
CA ILE A 151 6.69 -13.23 6.46
C ILE A 151 6.22 -14.45 5.68
N MET A 152 5.05 -14.39 5.10
CA MET A 152 4.45 -15.47 4.33
C MET A 152 4.33 -15.14 2.86
N ASP A 153 4.73 -16.08 1.99
CA ASP A 153 4.58 -15.99 0.54
C ASP A 153 4.32 -17.37 -0.07
N THR A 154 3.74 -17.44 -1.25
CA THR A 154 3.58 -18.68 -2.02
C THR A 154 4.78 -18.98 -2.93
N ASN A 155 5.66 -18.00 -3.15
CA ASN A 155 6.86 -18.16 -3.98
C ASN A 155 8.05 -18.61 -3.12
N LEU A 156 8.37 -19.89 -3.21
CA LEU A 156 9.46 -20.48 -2.42
C LEU A 156 10.84 -19.88 -2.76
N ALA A 157 11.08 -19.50 -4.02
CA ALA A 157 12.34 -18.84 -4.39
C ALA A 157 12.45 -17.46 -3.70
N ARG A 158 11.33 -16.73 -3.58
CA ARG A 158 11.27 -15.48 -2.84
C ARG A 158 11.50 -15.68 -1.36
N LEU A 159 10.93 -16.73 -0.76
CA LEU A 159 11.15 -17.05 0.65
C LEU A 159 12.61 -17.38 0.94
N ARG A 160 13.28 -18.16 0.07
CA ARG A 160 14.72 -18.44 0.20
C ARG A 160 15.56 -17.15 0.19
N TYR A 161 15.29 -16.26 -0.77
CA TYR A 161 15.97 -14.97 -0.81
C TYR A 161 15.75 -14.13 0.46
N LEU A 162 14.51 -14.10 0.97
CA LEU A 162 14.19 -13.37 2.20
C LEU A 162 14.87 -13.97 3.42
N ASP A 163 14.97 -15.27 3.50
CA ASP A 163 15.67 -16.00 4.57
C ASP A 163 17.16 -15.61 4.64
N GLU A 164 17.80 -15.45 3.48
CA GLU A 164 19.20 -15.04 3.38
C GLU A 164 19.46 -13.57 3.76
N VAL A 165 18.52 -12.66 3.46
CA VAL A 165 18.77 -11.22 3.57
C VAL A 165 18.09 -10.54 4.75
N MET A 166 17.17 -11.22 5.45
CA MET A 166 16.45 -10.66 6.59
C MET A 166 17.21 -10.86 7.90
N PRO A 167 16.97 -9.98 8.90
CA PRO A 167 17.51 -10.16 10.26
C PRO A 167 16.99 -11.44 10.92
N ALA A 168 17.72 -11.96 11.92
CA ALA A 168 17.44 -13.21 12.63
C ALA A 168 16.07 -13.26 13.35
N ASN A 169 15.44 -12.12 13.61
CA ASN A 169 14.09 -12.03 14.17
C ASN A 169 12.97 -12.02 13.11
N VAL A 170 13.30 -12.31 11.85
CA VAL A 170 12.36 -12.56 10.76
C VAL A 170 12.42 -14.03 10.38
N SER A 171 11.29 -14.72 10.44
CA SER A 171 11.12 -16.06 9.91
C SER A 171 10.30 -16.04 8.63
N THR A 172 10.61 -16.95 7.70
CA THR A 172 9.87 -17.12 6.46
C THR A 172 8.97 -18.35 6.55
N GLN A 173 7.76 -18.28 6.01
CA GLN A 173 6.82 -19.40 6.02
C GLN A 173 6.05 -19.46 4.69
N PHE A 174 5.82 -20.69 4.19
CA PHE A 174 4.99 -20.86 2.99
C PHE A 174 3.53 -20.53 3.32
N SER A 175 2.92 -19.66 2.49
CA SER A 175 1.56 -19.17 2.70
C SER A 175 0.53 -20.22 2.30
N THR A 176 -0.19 -20.73 3.30
CA THR A 176 -1.40 -21.54 3.11
C THR A 176 -2.49 -20.99 4.01
N SER A 177 -3.76 -21.26 3.67
CA SER A 177 -4.87 -20.86 4.54
C SER A 177 -4.72 -21.43 5.95
N TYR A 178 -4.21 -22.66 6.08
CA TYR A 178 -3.95 -23.29 7.39
C TYR A 178 -2.87 -22.53 8.18
N ALA A 179 -1.71 -22.25 7.57
CA ALA A 179 -0.62 -21.55 8.23
C ALA A 179 -1.01 -20.14 8.69
N ILE A 180 -1.78 -19.42 7.86
CA ILE A 180 -2.33 -18.12 8.25
C ILE A 180 -3.24 -18.27 9.48
N GLN A 181 -4.20 -19.18 9.44
CA GLN A 181 -5.15 -19.38 10.53
C GLN A 181 -4.46 -19.81 11.84
N GLU A 182 -3.40 -20.61 11.77
CA GLU A 182 -2.58 -21.02 12.91
C GLU A 182 -1.84 -19.83 13.56
N ALA A 183 -1.42 -18.85 12.78
CA ALA A 183 -0.73 -17.66 13.28
C ALA A 183 -1.67 -16.66 13.98
N LEU A 184 -2.94 -16.55 13.54
CA LEU A 184 -3.86 -15.49 13.97
C LEU A 184 -4.07 -15.37 15.49
N PRO A 185 -4.15 -16.45 16.31
CA PRO A 185 -4.33 -16.34 17.75
C PRO A 185 -3.19 -15.60 18.49
N SER A 186 -1.98 -15.67 17.95
CA SER A 186 -0.78 -15.11 18.58
C SER A 186 -0.34 -13.77 18.01
N VAL A 187 -0.93 -13.34 16.88
CA VAL A 187 -0.51 -12.13 16.19
C VAL A 187 -1.00 -10.86 16.89
N ASP A 188 -0.17 -9.83 16.83
CA ASP A 188 -0.49 -8.50 17.36
C ASP A 188 -0.73 -7.49 16.23
N LEU A 189 0.02 -7.61 15.14
CA LEU A 189 -0.07 -6.75 13.95
C LEU A 189 -0.01 -7.61 12.70
N VAL A 190 -0.95 -7.42 11.78
CA VAL A 190 -0.94 -8.04 10.45
C VAL A 190 -0.74 -6.97 9.38
N ILE A 191 0.15 -7.23 8.44
CA ILE A 191 0.35 -6.40 7.25
C ILE A 191 -0.11 -7.16 6.02
N GLY A 192 -1.17 -6.71 5.38
CA GLY A 192 -1.64 -7.18 4.08
C GLY A 192 -0.81 -6.53 2.97
N ALA A 193 0.04 -7.31 2.31
CA ALA A 193 0.99 -6.84 1.29
C ALA A 193 0.94 -7.69 0.01
N VAL A 194 -0.16 -8.39 -0.22
CA VAL A 194 -0.34 -9.19 -1.44
C VAL A 194 -0.98 -8.35 -2.53
N LEU A 195 -0.25 -8.20 -3.62
CA LEU A 195 -0.69 -7.54 -4.83
C LEU A 195 -0.61 -8.51 -6.00
N LEU A 196 -1.70 -8.63 -6.76
CA LEU A 196 -1.70 -9.32 -8.04
C LEU A 196 -1.87 -8.29 -9.15
N HIS A 197 -0.90 -8.23 -10.07
CA HIS A 197 -0.95 -7.28 -11.18
C HIS A 197 -2.17 -7.54 -12.08
N GLY A 198 -3.01 -6.52 -12.24
CA GLY A 198 -4.21 -6.61 -13.06
C GLY A 198 -5.34 -7.48 -12.52
N ALA A 199 -5.26 -7.99 -11.29
CA ALA A 199 -6.28 -8.80 -10.66
C ALA A 199 -6.48 -8.44 -9.18
N LYS A 200 -7.66 -8.75 -8.63
CA LYS A 200 -7.86 -8.67 -7.18
C LYS A 200 -7.08 -9.77 -6.48
N ALA A 201 -6.40 -9.43 -5.38
CA ALA A 201 -5.83 -10.42 -4.49
C ALA A 201 -6.93 -11.31 -3.88
N PRO A 202 -6.66 -12.59 -3.61
CA PRO A 202 -7.58 -13.41 -2.83
C PRO A 202 -7.65 -12.89 -1.39
N HIS A 203 -8.83 -12.99 -0.77
CA HIS A 203 -8.97 -12.70 0.65
C HIS A 203 -8.31 -13.81 1.46
N LEU A 204 -7.13 -13.51 2.01
CA LEU A 204 -6.33 -14.44 2.81
C LEU A 204 -6.81 -14.52 4.26
N ILE A 205 -7.38 -13.44 4.80
CA ILE A 205 -8.06 -13.39 6.10
C ILE A 205 -9.52 -13.10 5.81
N LYS A 206 -10.40 -14.01 6.24
CA LYS A 206 -11.84 -13.91 6.08
C LYS A 206 -12.49 -13.26 7.29
N ARG A 207 -13.74 -12.83 7.14
CA ARG A 207 -14.54 -12.25 8.23
C ARG A 207 -14.57 -13.14 9.49
N ASP A 208 -14.76 -14.46 9.31
CA ASP A 208 -14.82 -15.38 10.44
C ASP A 208 -13.48 -15.61 11.15
N ASP A 209 -12.37 -15.32 10.47
CA ASP A 209 -11.03 -15.44 11.06
C ASP A 209 -10.74 -14.37 12.10
N LEU A 210 -11.46 -13.23 12.09
CA LEU A 210 -11.32 -12.19 13.11
C LEU A 210 -11.58 -12.73 14.53
N LYS A 211 -12.48 -13.71 14.66
CA LYS A 211 -12.81 -14.36 15.93
C LYS A 211 -11.64 -15.13 16.56
N LYS A 212 -10.61 -15.46 15.77
CA LYS A 212 -9.39 -16.13 16.22
C LYS A 212 -8.36 -15.18 16.78
N MET A 213 -8.50 -13.89 16.49
CA MET A 213 -7.58 -12.85 16.94
C MET A 213 -7.98 -12.31 18.32
N ALA A 214 -7.00 -11.87 19.08
CA ALA A 214 -7.27 -11.18 20.34
C ALA A 214 -7.75 -9.74 20.07
N PRO A 215 -8.73 -9.21 20.87
CA PRO A 215 -9.15 -7.82 20.75
C PRO A 215 -7.97 -6.84 20.83
N GLY A 216 -8.03 -5.78 20.01
CA GLY A 216 -6.96 -4.79 19.87
C GLY A 216 -5.81 -5.24 18.96
N THR A 217 -5.92 -6.40 18.28
CA THR A 217 -5.05 -6.72 17.13
C THR A 217 -5.26 -5.66 16.05
N VAL A 218 -4.17 -5.28 15.38
CA VAL A 218 -4.19 -4.27 14.30
C VAL A 218 -4.00 -4.95 12.95
N LEU A 219 -4.86 -4.64 11.99
CA LEU A 219 -4.74 -5.03 10.59
C LEU A 219 -4.41 -3.79 9.76
N VAL A 220 -3.33 -3.83 9.01
CA VAL A 220 -2.95 -2.81 8.03
C VAL A 220 -2.98 -3.44 6.65
N ASP A 221 -3.96 -3.10 5.82
CA ASP A 221 -4.03 -3.61 4.44
C ASP A 221 -3.50 -2.55 3.48
N VAL A 222 -2.24 -2.74 3.04
CA VAL A 222 -1.56 -1.82 2.11
C VAL A 222 -2.09 -2.00 0.68
N ALA A 223 -2.65 -3.15 0.37
CA ALA A 223 -3.18 -3.47 -0.96
C ALA A 223 -4.64 -3.03 -1.15
N VAL A 224 -5.24 -2.32 -0.20
CA VAL A 224 -6.66 -1.96 -0.19
C VAL A 224 -7.10 -1.20 -1.44
N ASP A 225 -6.23 -0.36 -2.02
CA ASP A 225 -6.48 0.37 -3.27
C ASP A 225 -6.77 -0.56 -4.46
N GLN A 226 -6.32 -1.80 -4.40
CA GLN A 226 -6.52 -2.81 -5.45
C GLN A 226 -7.39 -3.97 -4.98
N GLY A 227 -8.27 -3.72 -4.00
CA GLY A 227 -9.24 -4.65 -3.48
C GLY A 227 -8.83 -5.37 -2.21
N GLY A 228 -7.59 -5.20 -1.74
CA GLY A 228 -7.09 -5.75 -0.47
C GLY A 228 -6.96 -7.27 -0.43
N CYS A 229 -6.24 -7.78 0.56
CA CYS A 229 -6.13 -9.23 0.81
C CYS A 229 -6.83 -9.66 2.12
N ILE A 230 -7.53 -8.75 2.78
CA ILE A 230 -8.32 -9.00 4.00
C ILE A 230 -9.79 -8.66 3.69
N GLU A 231 -10.69 -9.63 3.85
CA GLU A 231 -12.10 -9.52 3.43
C GLU A 231 -12.84 -8.34 4.08
N THR A 232 -12.48 -8.01 5.32
CA THR A 232 -13.12 -6.94 6.09
C THR A 232 -12.51 -5.56 5.84
N CYS A 233 -11.41 -5.47 5.08
CA CYS A 233 -10.77 -4.21 4.76
C CYS A 233 -11.53 -3.45 3.66
N LYS A 234 -11.73 -2.16 3.91
CA LYS A 234 -12.32 -1.19 2.98
C LYS A 234 -11.52 0.09 3.02
N PRO A 235 -11.37 0.80 1.89
CA PRO A 235 -10.60 2.04 1.84
C PRO A 235 -11.04 3.07 2.88
N THR A 236 -10.07 3.68 3.54
CA THR A 236 -10.24 4.80 4.47
C THR A 236 -9.41 6.00 4.01
N THR A 237 -9.53 7.13 4.71
CA THR A 237 -8.79 8.36 4.41
C THR A 237 -7.83 8.72 5.53
N HIS A 238 -6.88 9.62 5.27
CA HIS A 238 -5.99 10.14 6.31
C HIS A 238 -6.71 10.88 7.45
N GLU A 239 -7.89 11.44 7.19
CA GLU A 239 -8.71 12.11 8.20
C GLU A 239 -9.42 11.12 9.12
N ASN A 240 -9.91 10.00 8.58
CA ASN A 240 -10.59 8.93 9.30
C ASN A 240 -9.90 7.60 8.98
N PRO A 241 -8.69 7.34 9.53
CA PRO A 241 -7.80 6.30 9.04
C PRO A 241 -8.16 4.90 9.49
N ILE A 242 -8.94 4.75 10.55
CA ILE A 242 -9.26 3.47 11.17
C ILE A 242 -10.76 3.25 11.35
N TYR A 243 -11.11 2.00 11.49
CA TYR A 243 -12.39 1.54 12.05
C TYR A 243 -12.16 0.22 12.79
N GLU A 244 -13.11 -0.16 13.61
CA GLU A 244 -13.08 -1.39 14.40
C GLU A 244 -14.16 -2.36 13.95
N ILE A 245 -13.81 -3.64 13.85
CA ILE A 245 -14.74 -4.74 13.62
C ILE A 245 -14.38 -5.87 14.61
N ASP A 246 -15.33 -6.30 15.43
CA ASP A 246 -15.18 -7.38 16.40
C ASP A 246 -13.97 -7.18 17.36
N GLY A 247 -13.69 -5.94 17.74
CA GLY A 247 -12.55 -5.59 18.57
C GLY A 247 -11.19 -5.54 17.82
N ILE A 248 -11.19 -5.69 16.52
CA ILE A 248 -9.98 -5.66 15.68
C ILE A 248 -9.89 -4.31 14.97
N VAL A 249 -8.77 -3.61 15.15
CA VAL A 249 -8.50 -2.30 14.54
C VAL A 249 -8.07 -2.49 13.08
N HIS A 250 -8.75 -1.82 12.17
CA HIS A 250 -8.45 -1.84 10.74
C HIS A 250 -7.90 -0.49 10.30
N TYR A 251 -6.69 -0.47 9.75
CA TYR A 251 -6.09 0.67 9.08
C TYR A 251 -5.97 0.37 7.59
N CYS A 252 -6.72 1.08 6.77
CA CYS A 252 -6.87 0.79 5.34
C CYS A 252 -6.81 2.08 4.51
N VAL A 253 -5.91 3.00 4.88
CA VAL A 253 -5.81 4.29 4.20
C VAL A 253 -5.33 4.11 2.77
N ALA A 254 -6.18 4.52 1.83
CA ALA A 254 -5.80 4.62 0.44
C ALA A 254 -4.69 5.68 0.26
N ASN A 255 -3.71 5.36 -0.60
CA ASN A 255 -2.59 6.27 -0.84
C ASN A 255 -1.80 6.62 0.45
N MET A 256 -1.39 5.63 1.22
CA MET A 256 -0.53 5.82 2.40
C MET A 256 0.68 6.73 2.12
N PRO A 257 1.42 6.59 0.98
CA PRO A 257 2.56 7.47 0.67
C PRO A 257 2.24 8.96 0.61
N GLY A 258 0.97 9.33 0.44
CA GLY A 258 0.52 10.73 0.45
C GLY A 258 0.72 11.45 1.79
N ALA A 259 0.83 10.71 2.90
CA ALA A 259 1.11 11.30 4.21
C ALA A 259 2.58 11.74 4.40
N VAL A 260 3.48 11.29 3.54
CA VAL A 260 4.92 11.64 3.58
C VAL A 260 5.38 12.19 2.22
N PRO A 261 4.79 13.33 1.76
CA PRO A 261 4.97 13.80 0.39
C PRO A 261 6.42 14.17 0.05
N GLN A 262 7.20 14.63 1.02
CA GLN A 262 8.62 14.92 0.80
C GLN A 262 9.40 13.66 0.41
N THR A 263 9.22 12.56 1.14
CA THR A 263 9.88 11.28 0.83
C THR A 263 9.34 10.69 -0.47
N SER A 264 8.03 10.67 -0.64
CA SER A 264 7.36 10.05 -1.78
C SER A 264 7.69 10.75 -3.09
N THR A 265 7.70 12.09 -3.09
CA THR A 265 8.05 12.87 -4.30
C THR A 265 9.51 12.62 -4.70
N MET A 266 10.43 12.71 -3.75
CA MET A 266 11.85 12.47 -4.04
C MET A 266 12.10 11.03 -4.52
N ALA A 267 11.45 10.04 -3.92
CA ALA A 267 11.59 8.65 -4.34
C ALA A 267 11.04 8.42 -5.77
N LEU A 268 9.89 9.01 -6.10
CA LEU A 268 9.29 8.89 -7.43
C LEU A 268 10.10 9.63 -8.51
N MET A 269 10.68 10.79 -8.16
CA MET A 269 11.48 11.58 -9.11
C MET A 269 12.84 10.94 -9.45
N GLN A 270 13.32 9.99 -8.63
CA GLN A 270 14.58 9.28 -8.84
C GLN A 270 14.38 7.93 -9.56
N ALA A 271 13.15 7.55 -9.81
CA ALA A 271 12.78 6.33 -10.51
C ALA A 271 12.67 6.55 -12.02
#